data_02aa05a5cd80aa6e68bd2f0093806191
#
_entry.id   02aa05a5cd80aa6e68bd2f0093806191
#
_cell.length_a   1.000
_cell.length_b   1.000
_cell.length_c   1.000
_cell.angle_alpha   90.00
_cell.angle_beta   90.00
_cell.angle_gamma   90.00
#
_symmetry.space_group_name_H-M   'P 1'
#
loop_
_entity.id
_entity.type
_entity.pdbx_description
1 polymer ?
#
loop_
_entity_poly.entity_id
_entity_poly.type
_entity_poly.pdbx_seq_one_letter_code
_entity_poly.pdbx_strand_id
1 'polypeptide(L)'
;SLGNPSVPVPEAFNARIHELLSSGNPMLVHGYSPSLGIPSVRDKIAASLNRRFGMRYTMDDIFMTSGAAGALAHAFRLVTKPGDEILTFAPFFPEYRPYTAGAGLTLRVVPANTENFQINFDAFEQMLTPAVQAVLINSPNNPSGAILSAATLEAMAEILSAAADKKGESIYVIADEPYSCLLYTSDAA
;
A
#
# COMPACT_ATOMS: atom_id res chain seq x y z
N SER A 1 11.28 3.07 13.78
CA SER A 1 10.66 3.22 15.10
C SER A 1 9.15 3.10 14.95
N LEU A 2 8.52 2.34 15.85
CA LEU A 2 7.07 2.28 15.93
C LEU A 2 6.58 3.55 16.63
N GLY A 3 5.86 4.41 15.91
CA GLY A 3 5.19 5.58 16.48
C GLY A 3 3.77 5.24 16.89
N ASN A 4 3.37 5.56 18.11
CA ASN A 4 1.98 5.51 18.51
C ASN A 4 1.25 6.78 18.05
N PRO A 5 -0.02 6.66 17.58
CA PRO A 5 -0.85 7.82 17.35
C PRO A 5 -0.94 8.71 18.61
N SER A 6 -0.73 10.01 18.44
CA SER A 6 -0.83 10.99 19.53
C SER A 6 -2.21 11.63 19.65
N VAL A 7 -3.10 11.31 18.72
CA VAL A 7 -4.48 11.84 18.68
C VAL A 7 -5.43 10.77 19.23
N PRO A 8 -6.33 11.11 20.17
CA PRO A 8 -7.30 10.19 20.70
C PRO A 8 -8.30 9.74 19.63
N VAL A 9 -8.79 8.51 19.78
CA VAL A 9 -9.85 7.98 18.91
C VAL A 9 -11.12 8.83 19.05
N PRO A 10 -11.81 9.19 17.95
CA PRO A 10 -13.08 9.91 18.02
C PRO A 10 -14.10 9.17 18.89
N GLU A 11 -14.83 9.92 19.73
CA GLU A 11 -15.84 9.35 20.62
C GLU A 11 -16.92 8.54 19.88
N ALA A 12 -17.32 9.02 18.70
CA ALA A 12 -18.27 8.32 17.83
C ALA A 12 -17.83 6.90 17.45
N PHE A 13 -16.52 6.65 17.33
CA PHE A 13 -15.97 5.32 17.05
C PHE A 13 -16.21 4.37 18.24
N ASN A 14 -15.87 4.82 19.45
CA ASN A 14 -16.08 4.05 20.68
C ASN A 14 -17.57 3.78 20.91
N ALA A 15 -18.43 4.79 20.73
CA ALA A 15 -19.87 4.64 20.85
C ALA A 15 -20.41 3.58 19.86
N ARG A 16 -19.91 3.54 18.63
CA ARG A 16 -20.32 2.54 17.64
C ARG A 16 -19.88 1.14 17.99
N ILE A 17 -18.67 0.98 18.55
CA ILE A 17 -18.23 -0.33 19.05
C ILE A 17 -19.14 -0.82 20.17
N HIS A 18 -19.46 0.02 21.16
CA HIS A 18 -20.37 -0.33 22.24
C HIS A 18 -21.77 -0.73 21.74
N GLU A 19 -22.30 0.01 20.78
CA GLU A 19 -23.57 -0.31 20.13
C GLU A 19 -23.52 -1.70 19.46
N LEU A 20 -22.50 -1.99 18.68
CA LEU A 20 -22.34 -3.29 18.00
C LEU A 20 -22.24 -4.45 18.98
N LEU A 21 -21.51 -4.28 20.08
CA LEU A 21 -21.38 -5.30 21.12
C LEU A 21 -22.67 -5.52 21.89
N SER A 22 -23.47 -4.47 22.12
CA SER A 22 -24.68 -4.52 22.96
C SER A 22 -25.93 -4.94 22.19
N SER A 23 -26.06 -4.59 20.93
CA SER A 23 -27.26 -4.77 20.09
C SER A 23 -27.05 -5.68 18.88
N GLY A 24 -25.82 -6.03 18.58
CA GLY A 24 -25.47 -6.88 17.44
C GLY A 24 -25.87 -8.35 17.67
N ASN A 25 -26.08 -9.08 16.59
CA ASN A 25 -26.22 -10.54 16.67
C ASN A 25 -24.86 -11.14 17.13
N PRO A 26 -24.79 -11.79 18.31
CA PRO A 26 -23.55 -12.32 18.85
C PRO A 26 -22.83 -13.28 17.90
N MET A 27 -23.58 -14.07 17.12
CA MET A 27 -23.00 -14.99 16.15
C MET A 27 -22.31 -14.28 14.97
N LEU A 28 -22.79 -13.09 14.61
CA LEU A 28 -22.15 -12.28 13.57
C LEU A 28 -20.99 -11.43 14.11
N VAL A 29 -21.14 -10.91 15.33
CA VAL A 29 -20.12 -10.05 15.96
C VAL A 29 -18.90 -10.86 16.39
N HIS A 30 -19.09 -12.06 16.94
CA HIS A 30 -18.03 -12.90 17.48
C HIS A 30 -17.69 -14.13 16.63
N GLY A 31 -18.40 -14.34 15.51
CA GLY A 31 -18.19 -15.45 14.59
C GLY A 31 -17.08 -15.18 13.57
N TYR A 32 -16.84 -16.16 12.72
CA TYR A 32 -15.93 -15.99 11.57
C TYR A 32 -16.53 -15.02 10.56
N SER A 33 -15.71 -14.11 10.07
CA SER A 33 -16.02 -13.33 8.86
C SER A 33 -15.75 -14.16 7.61
N PRO A 34 -16.41 -13.85 6.47
CA PRO A 34 -16.01 -14.41 5.17
C PRO A 34 -14.52 -14.14 4.87
N SER A 35 -13.86 -15.08 4.20
CA SER A 35 -12.41 -15.01 3.95
C SER A 35 -11.95 -13.73 3.24
N LEU A 36 -12.78 -13.18 2.35
CA LEU A 36 -12.49 -11.93 1.64
C LEU A 36 -12.89 -10.67 2.43
N GLY A 37 -13.52 -10.84 3.59
CA GLY A 37 -14.14 -9.77 4.38
C GLY A 37 -15.65 -9.66 4.16
N ILE A 38 -16.31 -8.91 5.04
CA ILE A 38 -17.78 -8.74 5.04
C ILE A 38 -18.19 -7.99 3.76
N PRO A 39 -19.09 -8.56 2.90
CA PRO A 39 -19.46 -7.97 1.61
C PRO A 39 -19.94 -6.51 1.70
N SER A 40 -20.80 -6.19 2.66
CA SER A 40 -21.31 -4.84 2.84
C SER A 40 -20.23 -3.82 3.24
N VAL A 41 -19.14 -4.25 3.88
CA VAL A 41 -17.99 -3.40 4.21
C VAL A 41 -17.15 -3.18 2.95
N ARG A 42 -16.85 -4.25 2.21
CA ARG A 42 -16.11 -4.19 0.95
C ARG A 42 -16.80 -3.29 -0.08
N ASP A 43 -18.13 -3.39 -0.20
CA ASP A 43 -18.93 -2.54 -1.08
C ASP A 43 -18.83 -1.05 -0.70
N LYS A 44 -18.93 -0.74 0.60
CA LYS A 44 -18.76 0.64 1.09
C LYS A 44 -17.36 1.19 0.84
N ILE A 45 -16.33 0.37 0.95
CA ILE A 45 -14.95 0.77 0.62
C ILE A 45 -14.84 1.06 -0.87
N ALA A 46 -15.31 0.16 -1.73
CA ALA A 46 -15.31 0.36 -3.18
C ALA A 46 -16.05 1.66 -3.56
N ALA A 47 -17.25 1.87 -3.03
CA ALA A 47 -18.02 3.09 -3.26
C ALA A 47 -17.30 4.36 -2.78
N SER A 48 -16.57 4.29 -1.66
CA SER A 48 -15.76 5.41 -1.15
C SER A 48 -14.59 5.73 -2.09
N LEU A 49 -13.85 4.72 -2.53
CA LEU A 49 -12.74 4.89 -3.48
C LEU A 49 -13.23 5.45 -4.82
N ASN A 50 -14.37 4.97 -5.32
CA ASN A 50 -14.96 5.47 -6.55
C ASN A 50 -15.32 6.96 -6.47
N ARG A 51 -15.91 7.39 -5.35
CA ARG A 51 -16.23 8.82 -5.15
C ARG A 51 -15.00 9.71 -5.03
N ARG A 52 -13.95 9.21 -4.35
CA ARG A 52 -12.73 10.00 -4.07
C ARG A 52 -11.82 10.10 -5.29
N PHE A 53 -11.73 9.06 -6.08
CA PHE A 53 -10.70 8.91 -7.11
C PHE A 53 -11.26 8.67 -8.52
N GLY A 54 -12.59 8.75 -8.71
CA GLY A 54 -13.20 8.52 -10.02
C GLY A 54 -13.05 7.10 -10.57
N MET A 55 -12.82 6.11 -9.69
CA MET A 55 -12.62 4.72 -10.04
C MET A 55 -13.96 3.99 -10.29
N ARG A 56 -13.86 2.72 -10.70
CA ARG A 56 -15.03 1.84 -10.96
C ARG A 56 -14.90 0.51 -10.21
N TYR A 57 -14.43 0.57 -8.96
CA TYR A 57 -14.29 -0.62 -8.14
C TYR A 57 -15.66 -1.18 -7.73
N THR A 58 -15.70 -2.49 -7.61
CA THR A 58 -16.78 -3.26 -6.98
C THR A 58 -16.27 -3.90 -5.69
N MET A 59 -17.11 -4.56 -4.94
CA MET A 59 -16.65 -5.31 -3.76
C MET A 59 -15.65 -6.41 -4.13
N ASP A 60 -15.66 -6.91 -5.38
CA ASP A 60 -14.77 -7.99 -5.81
C ASP A 60 -13.33 -7.52 -6.04
N ASP A 61 -13.13 -6.20 -6.13
CA ASP A 61 -11.81 -5.58 -6.19
C ASP A 61 -11.23 -5.30 -4.78
N ILE A 62 -11.99 -5.55 -3.72
CA ILE A 62 -11.61 -5.25 -2.33
C ILE A 62 -11.34 -6.54 -1.55
N PHE A 63 -10.13 -6.66 -1.04
CA PHE A 63 -9.71 -7.80 -0.22
C PHE A 63 -9.31 -7.32 1.17
N MET A 64 -9.97 -7.84 2.21
CA MET A 64 -9.68 -7.46 3.60
C MET A 64 -8.57 -8.33 4.17
N THR A 65 -7.63 -7.70 4.85
CA THR A 65 -6.50 -8.37 5.50
C THR A 65 -6.31 -7.91 6.92
N SER A 66 -5.50 -8.64 7.68
CA SER A 66 -5.08 -8.24 9.03
C SER A 66 -3.95 -7.20 8.93
N GLY A 67 -4.34 -5.94 8.70
CA GLY A 67 -3.43 -4.82 8.53
C GLY A 67 -2.68 -4.79 7.21
N ALA A 68 -1.91 -3.70 6.96
CA ALA A 68 -1.13 -3.51 5.76
C ALA A 68 -0.05 -4.59 5.55
N ALA A 69 0.53 -5.11 6.63
CA ALA A 69 1.51 -6.22 6.56
C ALA A 69 0.91 -7.47 5.90
N GLY A 70 -0.33 -7.82 6.26
CA GLY A 70 -1.07 -8.92 5.63
C GLY A 70 -1.34 -8.64 4.15
N ALA A 71 -1.74 -7.40 3.82
CA ALA A 71 -1.98 -7.00 2.44
C ALA A 71 -0.72 -7.12 1.58
N LEU A 72 0.41 -6.60 2.06
CA LEU A 72 1.70 -6.69 1.36
C LEU A 72 2.14 -8.15 1.17
N ALA A 73 1.99 -9.00 2.19
CA ALA A 73 2.36 -10.42 2.09
C ALA A 73 1.53 -11.16 1.03
N HIS A 74 0.26 -10.80 0.86
CA HIS A 74 -0.58 -11.34 -0.20
C HIS A 74 -0.22 -10.74 -1.56
N ALA A 75 -0.06 -9.42 -1.65
CA ALA A 75 0.30 -8.74 -2.89
C ALA A 75 1.59 -9.29 -3.49
N PHE A 76 2.64 -9.46 -2.66
CA PHE A 76 3.89 -10.05 -3.12
C PHE A 76 3.68 -11.43 -3.74
N ARG A 77 2.99 -12.34 -3.04
CA ARG A 77 2.75 -13.71 -3.54
C ARG A 77 1.84 -13.76 -4.77
N LEU A 78 1.03 -12.74 -4.98
CA LEU A 78 0.12 -12.67 -6.12
C LEU A 78 0.86 -12.29 -7.41
N VAL A 79 1.79 -11.33 -7.32
CA VAL A 79 2.42 -10.72 -8.50
C VAL A 79 3.88 -11.15 -8.72
N THR A 80 4.46 -11.95 -7.81
CA THR A 80 5.84 -12.41 -7.89
C THR A 80 5.97 -13.91 -7.62
N LYS A 81 7.13 -14.45 -7.92
CA LYS A 81 7.57 -15.82 -7.57
C LYS A 81 8.88 -15.79 -6.79
N PRO A 82 9.22 -16.83 -6.01
CA PRO A 82 10.51 -16.91 -5.32
C PRO A 82 11.68 -16.69 -6.28
N GLY A 83 12.62 -15.86 -5.87
CA GLY A 83 13.78 -15.45 -6.67
C GLY A 83 13.60 -14.12 -7.42
N ASP A 84 12.39 -13.60 -7.56
CA ASP A 84 12.17 -12.30 -8.15
C ASP A 84 12.70 -11.17 -7.26
N GLU A 85 12.95 -10.01 -7.87
CA GLU A 85 13.38 -8.79 -7.19
C GLU A 85 12.23 -7.80 -7.06
N ILE A 86 12.18 -7.11 -5.91
CA ILE A 86 11.33 -5.95 -5.69
C ILE A 86 12.22 -4.74 -5.45
N LEU A 87 11.96 -3.63 -6.14
CA LEU A 87 12.60 -2.34 -5.84
C LEU A 87 11.76 -1.56 -4.82
N THR A 88 12.43 -0.86 -3.93
CA THR A 88 11.86 0.20 -3.09
C THR A 88 12.84 1.37 -3.00
N PHE A 89 12.40 2.50 -2.49
CA PHE A 89 13.17 3.75 -2.46
C PHE A 89 13.60 4.10 -1.05
N ALA A 90 14.87 4.42 -0.84
CA ALA A 90 15.34 4.90 0.45
C ALA A 90 14.90 6.37 0.70
N PRO A 91 14.59 6.75 1.97
CA PRO A 91 14.42 5.88 3.12
C PRO A 91 13.10 5.10 3.03
N PHE A 92 13.05 3.92 3.60
CA PHE A 92 11.88 3.02 3.51
C PHE A 92 11.56 2.40 4.88
N PHE A 93 10.35 1.85 4.99
CA PHE A 93 9.89 1.16 6.19
C PHE A 93 10.67 -0.16 6.38
N PRO A 94 11.44 -0.34 7.47
CA PRO A 94 12.38 -1.46 7.61
C PRO A 94 11.75 -2.86 7.49
N GLU A 95 10.46 -2.98 7.84
CA GLU A 95 9.73 -4.25 7.81
C GLU A 95 9.52 -4.81 6.39
N TYR A 96 9.74 -4.01 5.34
CA TYR A 96 9.71 -4.54 3.99
C TYR A 96 10.75 -5.63 3.75
N ARG A 97 11.88 -5.60 4.48
CA ARG A 97 12.91 -6.64 4.40
C ARG A 97 12.40 -8.02 4.83
N PRO A 98 11.87 -8.20 6.06
CA PRO A 98 11.31 -9.49 6.46
C PRO A 98 10.07 -9.88 5.65
N TYR A 99 9.25 -8.93 5.16
CA TYR A 99 8.08 -9.27 4.35
C TYR A 99 8.47 -9.85 2.99
N THR A 100 9.42 -9.24 2.30
CA THR A 100 9.94 -9.75 1.03
C THR A 100 10.70 -11.05 1.21
N ALA A 101 11.56 -11.14 2.22
CA ALA A 101 12.29 -12.37 2.53
C ALA A 101 11.35 -13.54 2.84
N GLY A 102 10.25 -13.30 3.57
CA GLY A 102 9.21 -14.31 3.87
C GLY A 102 8.44 -14.79 2.63
N ALA A 103 8.51 -14.06 1.52
CA ALA A 103 7.97 -14.47 0.22
C ALA A 103 9.04 -15.08 -0.71
N GLY A 104 10.29 -15.20 -0.25
CA GLY A 104 11.41 -15.71 -1.04
C GLY A 104 11.94 -14.71 -2.07
N LEU A 105 11.74 -13.41 -1.85
CA LEU A 105 12.08 -12.33 -2.78
C LEU A 105 13.33 -11.58 -2.32
N THR A 106 13.97 -10.91 -3.26
CA THR A 106 15.10 -10.02 -2.97
C THR A 106 14.62 -8.57 -3.00
N LEU A 107 14.70 -7.89 -1.84
CA LEU A 107 14.44 -6.45 -1.76
C LEU A 107 15.70 -5.68 -2.16
N ARG A 108 15.62 -4.93 -3.24
CA ARG A 108 16.67 -3.99 -3.66
C ARG A 108 16.21 -2.55 -3.39
N VAL A 109 17.13 -1.74 -2.94
CA VAL A 109 16.83 -0.39 -2.46
C VAL A 109 17.49 0.64 -3.38
N VAL A 110 16.68 1.42 -4.05
CA VAL A 110 17.14 2.58 -4.83
C VAL A 110 17.66 3.63 -3.85
N PRO A 111 18.88 4.15 -4.04
CA PRO A 111 19.46 5.18 -3.18
C PRO A 111 18.57 6.43 -3.10
N ALA A 112 18.52 7.05 -1.92
CA ALA A 112 17.72 8.25 -1.71
C ALA A 112 18.22 9.43 -2.56
N ASN A 113 17.27 10.22 -3.05
CA ASN A 113 17.53 11.62 -3.33
C ASN A 113 17.43 12.39 -2.00
N THR A 114 18.56 12.81 -1.44
CA THR A 114 18.61 13.41 -0.11
C THR A 114 18.19 14.88 -0.09
N GLU A 115 17.96 15.51 -1.23
CA GLU A 115 17.55 16.92 -1.31
C GLU A 115 16.05 17.07 -1.04
N ASN A 116 15.23 16.16 -1.56
CA ASN A 116 13.77 16.29 -1.51
C ASN A 116 13.02 14.98 -1.25
N PHE A 117 13.73 13.87 -1.12
CA PHE A 117 13.19 12.51 -0.97
C PHE A 117 12.20 12.09 -2.08
N GLN A 118 12.27 12.71 -3.25
CA GLN A 118 11.65 12.18 -4.45
C GLN A 118 12.51 11.04 -5.03
N ILE A 119 12.01 10.35 -6.04
CA ILE A 119 12.72 9.23 -6.66
C ILE A 119 14.02 9.72 -7.30
N ASN A 120 15.11 9.01 -7.00
CA ASN A 120 16.38 9.14 -7.73
C ASN A 120 16.27 8.33 -9.03
N PHE A 121 15.84 8.97 -10.11
CA PHE A 121 15.54 8.31 -11.36
C PHE A 121 16.76 7.68 -12.03
N ASP A 122 17.93 8.32 -11.97
CA ASP A 122 19.16 7.77 -12.55
C ASP A 122 19.52 6.41 -11.92
N ALA A 123 19.43 6.33 -10.59
CA ALA A 123 19.67 5.08 -9.86
C ALA A 123 18.53 4.07 -10.08
N PHE A 124 17.29 4.54 -10.18
CA PHE A 124 16.13 3.69 -10.41
C PHE A 124 16.22 2.97 -11.76
N GLU A 125 16.49 3.70 -12.84
CA GLU A 125 16.64 3.12 -14.18
C GLU A 125 17.78 2.09 -14.25
N GLN A 126 18.93 2.41 -13.64
CA GLN A 126 20.08 1.50 -13.57
C GLN A 126 19.77 0.20 -12.79
N MET A 127 18.83 0.26 -11.87
CA MET A 127 18.45 -0.90 -11.03
C MET A 127 17.31 -1.73 -11.62
N LEU A 128 16.66 -1.28 -12.69
CA LEU A 128 15.62 -2.03 -13.41
C LEU A 128 16.25 -3.15 -14.24
N THR A 129 16.45 -4.31 -13.61
CA THR A 129 16.91 -5.54 -14.27
C THR A 129 15.73 -6.40 -14.71
N PRO A 130 15.95 -7.40 -15.60
CA PRO A 130 14.90 -8.36 -15.95
C PRO A 130 14.33 -9.16 -14.76
N ALA A 131 15.06 -9.25 -13.65
CA ALA A 131 14.60 -9.92 -12.42
C ALA A 131 13.60 -9.07 -11.61
N VAL A 132 13.51 -7.77 -11.86
CA VAL A 132 12.56 -6.89 -11.17
C VAL A 132 11.15 -7.19 -11.65
N GLN A 133 10.29 -7.61 -10.72
CA GLN A 133 8.89 -7.94 -10.99
C GLN A 133 7.93 -6.92 -10.41
N ALA A 134 8.33 -6.22 -9.35
CA ALA A 134 7.49 -5.19 -8.75
C ALA A 134 8.32 -4.05 -8.17
N VAL A 135 7.67 -2.89 -8.04
CA VAL A 135 8.15 -1.71 -7.34
C VAL A 135 7.21 -1.43 -6.18
N LEU A 136 7.77 -1.27 -4.98
CA LEU A 136 7.03 -0.95 -3.76
C LEU A 136 7.25 0.51 -3.40
N ILE A 137 6.18 1.30 -3.41
CA ILE A 137 6.18 2.70 -3.00
C ILE A 137 5.43 2.86 -1.68
N ASN A 138 5.82 3.87 -0.90
CA ASN A 138 5.12 4.29 0.31
C ASN A 138 5.01 5.82 0.31
N SER A 139 3.80 6.33 0.14
CA SER A 139 3.53 7.77 0.07
C SER A 139 2.17 8.09 0.69
N PRO A 140 2.10 8.90 1.76
CA PRO A 140 3.22 9.53 2.48
C PRO A 140 4.20 8.51 3.08
N ASN A 141 5.47 8.82 3.02
CA ASN A 141 6.54 7.87 3.35
C ASN A 141 6.81 7.74 4.86
N ASN A 142 7.01 6.54 5.33
CA ASN A 142 7.61 6.25 6.61
C ASN A 142 9.07 5.79 6.36
N PRO A 143 10.12 6.50 6.84
CA PRO A 143 10.09 7.48 7.92
C PRO A 143 10.18 8.96 7.51
N SER A 144 10.34 9.32 6.22
CA SER A 144 10.67 10.68 5.81
C SER A 144 9.49 11.66 5.89
N GLY A 145 8.26 11.18 5.85
CA GLY A 145 7.05 12.00 5.68
C GLY A 145 6.86 12.55 4.27
N ALA A 146 7.79 12.28 3.35
CA ALA A 146 7.73 12.80 1.99
C ALA A 146 6.53 12.23 1.22
N ILE A 147 5.95 13.08 0.39
CA ILE A 147 4.88 12.72 -0.54
C ILE A 147 5.46 12.72 -1.95
N LEU A 148 5.26 11.63 -2.68
CA LEU A 148 5.63 11.58 -4.09
C LEU A 148 4.70 12.49 -4.89
N SER A 149 5.28 13.41 -5.66
CA SER A 149 4.49 14.32 -6.51
C SER A 149 3.86 13.58 -7.68
N ALA A 150 2.79 14.16 -8.25
CA ALA A 150 2.16 13.61 -9.46
C ALA A 150 3.20 13.47 -10.60
N ALA A 151 4.03 14.49 -10.81
CA ALA A 151 5.10 14.43 -11.81
C ALA A 151 6.11 13.31 -11.55
N THR A 152 6.45 13.04 -10.28
CA THR A 152 7.32 11.91 -9.91
C THR A 152 6.65 10.58 -10.22
N LEU A 153 5.36 10.43 -9.95
CA LEU A 153 4.62 9.20 -10.24
C LEU A 153 4.42 8.97 -11.74
N GLU A 154 4.18 10.03 -12.50
CA GLU A 154 4.08 9.99 -13.97
C GLU A 154 5.41 9.56 -14.61
N ALA A 155 6.52 10.19 -14.23
CA ALA A 155 7.84 9.81 -14.70
C ALA A 155 8.21 8.35 -14.33
N MET A 156 7.88 7.92 -13.12
CA MET A 156 8.05 6.51 -12.71
C MET A 156 7.24 5.57 -13.61
N ALA A 157 6.00 5.91 -13.91
CA ALA A 157 5.12 5.10 -14.74
C ALA A 157 5.65 4.98 -16.18
N GLU A 158 6.18 6.06 -16.77
CA GLU A 158 6.80 6.05 -18.09
C GLU A 158 8.03 5.13 -18.14
N ILE A 159 8.91 5.24 -17.15
CA ILE A 159 10.11 4.38 -17.03
C ILE A 159 9.71 2.90 -16.87
N LEU A 160 8.72 2.61 -16.01
CA LEU A 160 8.26 1.24 -15.81
C LEU A 160 7.58 0.66 -17.04
N SER A 161 6.80 1.47 -17.79
CA SER A 161 6.19 1.04 -19.04
C SER A 161 7.25 0.66 -20.07
N ALA A 162 8.26 1.52 -20.28
CA ALA A 162 9.35 1.23 -21.19
C ALA A 162 10.16 -0.02 -20.78
N ALA A 163 10.38 -0.22 -19.47
CA ALA A 163 11.06 -1.39 -18.95
C ALA A 163 10.22 -2.67 -19.13
N ALA A 164 8.91 -2.60 -18.91
CA ALA A 164 7.98 -3.71 -19.11
C ALA A 164 7.90 -4.12 -20.59
N ASP A 165 7.81 -3.17 -21.50
CA ASP A 165 7.82 -3.41 -22.94
C ASP A 165 9.12 -4.12 -23.37
N LYS A 166 10.27 -3.66 -22.89
CA LYS A 166 11.57 -4.27 -23.16
C LYS A 166 11.70 -5.67 -22.58
N LYS A 167 11.11 -5.91 -21.42
CA LYS A 167 11.08 -7.21 -20.73
C LYS A 167 10.10 -8.18 -21.39
N GLY A 168 9.02 -7.69 -21.98
CA GLY A 168 7.90 -8.47 -22.51
C GLY A 168 6.95 -9.00 -21.42
N GLU A 169 7.05 -8.47 -20.19
CA GLU A 169 6.23 -8.83 -19.03
C GLU A 169 5.89 -7.58 -18.21
N SER A 170 4.76 -7.59 -17.55
CA SER A 170 4.35 -6.50 -16.67
C SER A 170 5.27 -6.35 -15.47
N ILE A 171 5.55 -5.11 -15.08
CA ILE A 171 6.16 -4.75 -13.79
C ILE A 171 5.07 -4.11 -12.93
N TYR A 172 4.80 -4.68 -11.76
CA TYR A 172 3.72 -4.22 -10.89
C TYR A 172 4.16 -3.08 -9.98
N VAL A 173 3.24 -2.16 -9.70
CA VAL A 173 3.43 -1.14 -8.65
C VAL A 173 2.55 -1.53 -7.46
N ILE A 174 3.18 -1.69 -6.30
CA ILE A 174 2.51 -1.93 -5.03
C ILE A 174 2.61 -0.64 -4.22
N ALA A 175 1.47 -0.01 -3.93
CA ALA A 175 1.41 1.21 -3.14
C ALA A 175 0.99 0.88 -1.70
N ASP A 176 1.88 1.15 -0.75
CA ASP A 176 1.60 1.07 0.69
C ASP A 176 1.18 2.46 1.19
N GLU A 177 -0.11 2.65 1.43
CA GLU A 177 -0.71 3.98 1.70
C GLU A 177 -1.40 4.10 3.07
N PRO A 178 -0.81 3.63 4.19
CA PRO A 178 -1.48 3.68 5.49
C PRO A 178 -1.72 5.11 5.98
N TYR A 179 -1.00 6.09 5.45
CA TYR A 179 -1.06 7.50 5.85
C TYR A 179 -1.86 8.38 4.87
N SER A 180 -2.44 7.82 3.83
CA SER A 180 -3.18 8.59 2.81
C SER A 180 -4.33 9.41 3.39
N CYS A 181 -4.99 8.92 4.45
CA CYS A 181 -6.08 9.65 5.12
C CYS A 181 -5.62 10.93 5.83
N LEU A 182 -4.34 11.07 6.20
CA LEU A 182 -3.81 12.27 6.86
C LEU A 182 -3.67 13.45 5.89
N LEU A 183 -3.55 13.19 4.60
CA LEU A 183 -3.46 14.25 3.57
C LEU A 183 -4.78 14.99 3.36
N TYR A 184 -5.91 14.33 3.61
CA TYR A 184 -7.23 14.91 3.39
C TYR A 184 -7.72 15.78 4.55
N THR A 185 -7.04 15.77 5.68
CA THR A 185 -7.37 16.60 6.84
C THR A 185 -6.61 17.92 6.86
N SER A 186 -5.50 18.05 6.13
CA SER A 186 -4.70 19.28 6.04
C SER A 186 -5.21 20.24 4.97
N ASP A 187 -5.85 19.75 3.90
CA ASP A 187 -6.37 20.57 2.80
C ASP A 187 -7.83 21.00 3.01
N ALA A 188 -8.44 20.63 4.14
CA ALA A 188 -9.82 21.00 4.50
C ALA A 188 -9.87 22.16 5.51
N ALA A 189 -8.75 22.86 5.73
CA ALA A 189 -8.64 24.02 6.63
C ALA A 189 -8.51 25.33 5.86
#